data_40b78f5cca1d95e7e3de55d4d65a1370
#
_entry.id   40b78f5cca1d95e7e3de55d4d65a1370
#
_cell.length_a   1.000
_cell.length_b   1.000
_cell.length_c   1.000
_cell.angle_alpha   90.00
_cell.angle_beta   90.00
_cell.angle_gamma   90.00
#
_symmetry.space_group_name_H-M   'P 1'
#
loop_
_entity.id
_entity.type
_entity.pdbx_description
1 polymer ?
#
loop_
_entity_poly.entity_id
_entity_poly.type
_entity_poly.pdbx_seq_one_letter_code
_entity_poly.pdbx_strand_id
1 'polypeptide(L)'
;MMKITIAALGCIFVALADDMGVARKMSENKFAPLPGLPACATLAVESGDPSKGASVILLKGPAGCVIPWHWHTPTEQVMVVSGSAKVEMRDTGQASSLGPGGYAMMPSKHVHQFTCASACAAFVSSDAAFDIHYVDAKGGEIPPEAALSKKK
;
A
#
# COMPACT_ATOMS: atom_id res chain seq x y z
N MET A 1 -43.65 -41.64 -31.70
CA MET A 1 -43.12 -41.10 -30.44
C MET A 1 -41.96 -40.15 -30.74
N MET A 2 -42.25 -38.87 -30.69
CA MET A 2 -41.28 -37.81 -31.04
C MET A 2 -40.64 -37.28 -29.75
N LYS A 3 -39.32 -37.47 -29.58
CA LYS A 3 -38.59 -36.96 -28.41
C LYS A 3 -38.18 -35.52 -28.66
N ILE A 4 -38.78 -34.60 -27.92
CA ILE A 4 -38.40 -33.19 -27.89
C ILE A 4 -37.22 -33.02 -26.92
N THR A 5 -36.05 -32.71 -27.45
CA THR A 5 -34.87 -32.36 -26.66
C THR A 5 -34.92 -30.85 -26.39
N ILE A 6 -35.16 -30.48 -25.15
CA ILE A 6 -35.08 -29.08 -24.69
C ILE A 6 -33.58 -28.75 -24.46
N ALA A 7 -33.04 -27.92 -25.34
CA ALA A 7 -31.72 -27.34 -25.12
C ALA A 7 -31.83 -26.21 -24.05
N ALA A 8 -31.23 -26.43 -22.91
CA ALA A 8 -31.10 -25.39 -21.89
C ALA A 8 -30.13 -24.32 -22.37
N LEU A 9 -30.66 -23.15 -22.69
CA LEU A 9 -29.84 -21.95 -22.98
C LEU A 9 -29.28 -21.39 -21.68
N GLY A 10 -28.07 -21.74 -21.39
CA GLY A 10 -27.34 -21.18 -20.24
C GLY A 10 -27.06 -19.68 -20.46
N CYS A 11 -27.78 -18.81 -19.75
CA CYS A 11 -27.41 -17.41 -19.66
C CYS A 11 -26.08 -17.28 -18.95
N ILE A 12 -25.00 -16.99 -19.69
CA ILE A 12 -23.75 -16.55 -19.14
C ILE A 12 -23.99 -15.12 -18.67
N PHE A 13 -24.20 -14.92 -17.36
CA PHE A 13 -24.10 -13.61 -16.74
C PHE A 13 -22.61 -13.22 -16.76
N VAL A 14 -22.20 -12.44 -17.75
CA VAL A 14 -20.98 -11.65 -17.66
C VAL A 14 -21.28 -10.60 -16.61
N ALA A 15 -20.72 -10.77 -15.42
CA ALA A 15 -20.67 -9.70 -14.43
C ALA A 15 -19.82 -8.59 -15.05
N LEU A 16 -20.49 -7.56 -15.57
CA LEU A 16 -19.84 -6.29 -15.87
C LEU A 16 -19.35 -5.79 -14.52
N ALA A 17 -18.03 -5.73 -14.34
CA ALA A 17 -17.45 -4.99 -13.24
C ALA A 17 -18.00 -3.56 -13.37
N ASP A 18 -18.79 -3.13 -12.39
CA ASP A 18 -19.41 -1.82 -12.39
C ASP A 18 -18.30 -0.77 -12.43
N ASP A 19 -18.24 -0.05 -13.54
CA ASP A 19 -17.42 1.16 -13.74
C ASP A 19 -18.08 2.33 -12.98
N MET A 20 -18.56 2.03 -11.77
CA MET A 20 -19.24 2.98 -10.91
C MET A 20 -18.20 3.81 -10.18
N GLY A 21 -18.30 5.14 -10.30
CA GLY A 21 -17.50 6.07 -9.49
C GLY A 21 -17.67 5.77 -8.01
N VAL A 22 -16.58 5.87 -7.24
CA VAL A 22 -16.57 5.63 -5.79
C VAL A 22 -16.28 6.93 -5.05
N ALA A 23 -17.14 7.27 -4.09
CA ALA A 23 -16.90 8.32 -3.12
C ALA A 23 -17.04 7.73 -1.70
N ARG A 24 -15.98 7.83 -0.89
CA ARG A 24 -15.94 7.21 0.43
C ARG A 24 -15.33 8.16 1.45
N LYS A 25 -15.96 8.23 2.63
CA LYS A 25 -15.37 8.92 3.78
C LYS A 25 -14.29 8.05 4.42
N MET A 26 -13.27 8.66 5.00
CA MET A 26 -12.22 7.94 5.73
C MET A 26 -12.79 7.00 6.82
N SER A 27 -13.89 7.40 7.49
CA SER A 27 -14.55 6.62 8.52
C SER A 27 -15.25 5.35 8.00
N GLU A 28 -15.49 5.24 6.70
CA GLU A 28 -16.13 4.09 6.07
C GLU A 28 -15.11 3.02 5.65
N ASN A 29 -13.82 3.35 5.71
CA ASN A 29 -12.75 2.45 5.35
C ASN A 29 -12.54 1.37 6.41
N LYS A 30 -12.34 0.14 5.94
CA LYS A 30 -12.02 -1.02 6.78
C LYS A 30 -10.50 -1.20 6.81
N PHE A 31 -9.87 -0.67 7.85
CA PHE A 31 -8.44 -0.81 8.05
C PHE A 31 -8.09 -2.18 8.62
N ALA A 32 -7.09 -2.82 8.05
CA ALA A 32 -6.55 -4.09 8.51
C ALA A 32 -5.01 -4.07 8.47
N PRO A 33 -4.34 -4.85 9.33
CA PRO A 33 -2.91 -5.08 9.18
C PRO A 33 -2.64 -5.86 7.89
N LEU A 34 -1.48 -5.61 7.26
CA LEU A 34 -1.01 -6.38 6.12
C LEU A 34 0.21 -7.21 6.54
N PRO A 35 0.23 -8.53 6.26
CA PRO A 35 1.44 -9.33 6.46
C PRO A 35 2.65 -8.71 5.75
N GLY A 36 3.78 -8.69 6.43
CA GLY A 36 5.00 -8.06 5.90
C GLY A 36 5.14 -6.58 6.23
N LEU A 37 4.12 -5.91 6.77
CA LEU A 37 4.24 -4.55 7.31
C LEU A 37 4.35 -4.56 8.84
N PRO A 38 4.90 -3.49 9.46
CA PRO A 38 4.91 -3.34 10.92
C PRO A 38 3.50 -3.41 11.49
N ALA A 39 3.31 -4.05 12.64
CA ALA A 39 2.00 -4.19 13.28
C ALA A 39 1.32 -2.85 13.64
N CYS A 40 2.07 -1.75 13.70
CA CYS A 40 1.54 -0.41 13.92
C CYS A 40 0.90 0.19 12.66
N ALA A 41 1.22 -0.30 11.47
CA ALA A 41 0.66 0.17 10.22
C ALA A 41 -0.60 -0.63 9.87
N THR A 42 -1.67 0.06 9.54
CA THR A 42 -2.89 -0.52 8.99
C THR A 42 -3.26 0.15 7.69
N LEU A 43 -3.91 -0.57 6.81
CA LEU A 43 -4.29 -0.04 5.51
C LEU A 43 -5.70 -0.47 5.08
N ALA A 44 -6.30 0.33 4.22
CA ALA A 44 -7.53 0.02 3.49
C ALA A 44 -7.28 0.18 1.99
N VAL A 45 -7.81 -0.72 1.18
CA VAL A 45 -7.73 -0.61 -0.28
C VAL A 45 -8.82 0.35 -0.75
N GLU A 46 -8.42 1.41 -1.45
CA GLU A 46 -9.33 2.40 -2.03
C GLU A 46 -9.72 2.04 -3.47
N SER A 47 -8.76 1.60 -4.26
CA SER A 47 -9.00 1.13 -5.62
C SER A 47 -7.93 0.13 -6.07
N GLY A 48 -8.28 -0.69 -7.06
CA GLY A 48 -7.42 -1.72 -7.61
C GLY A 48 -7.26 -2.93 -6.69
N ASP A 49 -6.28 -3.77 -7.00
CA ASP A 49 -5.89 -4.94 -6.19
C ASP A 49 -4.36 -4.90 -6.05
N PRO A 50 -3.85 -4.51 -4.87
CA PRO A 50 -2.41 -4.37 -4.66
C PRO A 50 -1.62 -5.68 -4.84
N SER A 51 -2.29 -6.83 -4.79
CA SER A 51 -1.63 -8.12 -5.04
C SER A 51 -1.48 -8.47 -6.52
N LYS A 52 -2.13 -7.73 -7.42
CA LYS A 52 -2.20 -8.07 -8.86
C LYS A 52 -1.80 -6.95 -9.80
N GLY A 53 -1.94 -5.70 -9.39
CA GLY A 53 -1.70 -4.58 -10.29
C GLY A 53 -1.71 -3.23 -9.61
N ALA A 54 -1.85 -2.18 -10.44
CA ALA A 54 -1.93 -0.81 -9.95
C ALA A 54 -3.05 -0.65 -8.92
N SER A 55 -2.76 0.09 -7.85
CA SER A 55 -3.69 0.26 -6.74
C SER A 55 -3.47 1.57 -5.99
N VAL A 56 -4.48 1.96 -5.25
CA VAL A 56 -4.41 3.03 -4.25
C VAL A 56 -4.85 2.45 -2.91
N ILE A 57 -4.02 2.63 -1.91
CA ILE A 57 -4.33 2.27 -0.52
C ILE A 57 -4.28 3.51 0.37
N LEU A 58 -5.03 3.50 1.45
CA LEU A 58 -4.95 4.47 2.53
C LEU A 58 -4.23 3.81 3.71
N LEU A 59 -3.03 4.29 4.01
CA LEU A 59 -2.19 3.84 5.12
C LEU A 59 -2.48 4.69 6.36
N LYS A 60 -2.49 4.07 7.54
CA LYS A 60 -2.55 4.75 8.85
C LYS A 60 -1.53 4.17 9.82
N GLY A 61 -0.95 5.05 10.63
CA GLY A 61 -0.07 4.66 11.74
C GLY A 61 -0.15 5.66 12.90
N PRO A 62 0.05 5.20 14.15
CA PRO A 62 0.24 6.09 15.30
C PRO A 62 1.59 6.83 15.19
N ALA A 63 1.78 7.84 16.05
CA ALA A 63 3.08 8.49 16.20
C ALA A 63 4.18 7.47 16.51
N GLY A 64 5.32 7.59 15.84
CA GLY A 64 6.45 6.67 15.97
C GLY A 64 6.30 5.34 15.20
N CYS A 65 5.23 5.14 14.44
CA CYS A 65 5.13 3.99 13.56
C CYS A 65 6.15 4.13 12.42
N VAL A 66 7.05 3.16 12.30
CA VAL A 66 8.13 3.14 11.30
C VAL A 66 7.94 1.96 10.38
N ILE A 67 7.93 2.20 9.08
CA ILE A 67 8.18 1.19 8.06
C ILE A 67 9.69 1.26 7.79
N PRO A 68 10.48 0.25 8.22
CA PRO A 68 11.94 0.31 8.15
C PRO A 68 12.46 0.44 6.73
N TRP A 69 13.76 0.63 6.55
CA TRP A 69 14.41 0.73 5.24
C TRP A 69 14.00 -0.41 4.31
N HIS A 70 13.40 -0.04 3.18
CA HIS A 70 12.85 -0.97 2.21
C HIS A 70 12.79 -0.33 0.81
N TRP A 71 12.47 -1.14 -0.18
CA TRP A 71 12.17 -0.72 -1.55
C TRP A 71 10.99 -1.55 -2.10
N HIS A 72 10.41 -1.09 -3.19
CA HIS A 72 9.33 -1.76 -3.93
C HIS A 72 9.73 -2.00 -5.38
N THR A 73 9.24 -3.07 -6.00
CA THR A 73 9.37 -3.28 -7.45
C THR A 73 8.62 -2.21 -8.24
N PRO A 74 7.36 -1.85 -7.91
CA PRO A 74 6.67 -0.73 -8.56
C PRO A 74 7.21 0.63 -8.10
N THR A 75 6.85 1.67 -8.85
CA THR A 75 6.95 3.05 -8.38
C THR A 75 5.90 3.30 -7.31
N GLU A 76 6.30 3.86 -6.18
CA GLU A 76 5.42 4.26 -5.10
C GLU A 76 5.25 5.78 -5.06
N GLN A 77 4.03 6.23 -4.82
CA GLN A 77 3.71 7.61 -4.55
C GLN A 77 2.96 7.72 -3.22
N VAL A 78 3.39 8.64 -2.37
CA VAL A 78 2.79 8.88 -1.05
C VAL A 78 2.25 10.30 -0.98
N MET A 79 1.00 10.44 -0.56
CA MET A 79 0.32 11.72 -0.37
C MET A 79 -0.23 11.81 1.05
N VAL A 80 0.35 12.65 1.89
CA VAL A 80 -0.09 12.80 3.28
C VAL A 80 -1.45 13.48 3.36
N VAL A 81 -2.39 12.86 4.06
CA VAL A 81 -3.78 13.34 4.23
C VAL A 81 -3.94 14.01 5.60
N SER A 82 -3.35 13.42 6.65
CA SER A 82 -3.44 13.96 8.00
C SER A 82 -2.20 13.61 8.82
N GLY A 83 -1.96 14.39 9.87
CA GLY A 83 -0.78 14.24 10.72
C GLY A 83 0.50 14.68 10.00
N SER A 84 1.63 14.10 10.41
CA SER A 84 2.93 14.36 9.80
C SER A 84 3.71 13.06 9.60
N ALA A 85 4.37 12.94 8.47
CA ALA A 85 5.23 11.82 8.11
C ALA A 85 6.64 12.32 7.79
N LYS A 86 7.63 11.48 8.07
CA LYS A 86 9.01 11.66 7.60
C LYS A 86 9.31 10.59 6.56
N VAL A 87 9.79 11.00 5.40
CA VAL A 87 10.28 10.13 4.34
C VAL A 87 11.77 10.36 4.18
N GLU A 88 12.55 9.29 4.24
CA GLU A 88 14.01 9.32 4.13
C GLU A 88 14.44 8.46 2.95
N MET A 89 15.24 9.03 2.04
CA MET A 89 15.78 8.37 0.86
C MET A 89 17.24 8.02 1.11
N ARG A 90 17.59 6.73 1.04
CA ARG A 90 18.95 6.29 1.36
C ARG A 90 19.98 6.80 0.36
N ASP A 91 19.70 6.68 -0.93
CA ASP A 91 20.67 6.92 -2.00
C ASP A 91 21.06 8.41 -2.12
N THR A 92 20.13 9.30 -1.79
CA THR A 92 20.36 10.75 -1.85
C THR A 92 20.67 11.36 -0.48
N GLY A 93 20.44 10.63 0.62
CA GLY A 93 20.48 11.16 1.98
C GLY A 93 19.37 12.19 2.26
N GLN A 94 18.41 12.35 1.34
CA GLN A 94 17.32 13.29 1.54
C GLN A 94 16.38 12.81 2.66
N ALA A 95 16.01 13.73 3.54
CA ALA A 95 14.99 13.51 4.56
C ALA A 95 13.98 14.66 4.48
N SER A 96 12.70 14.33 4.33
CA SER A 96 11.61 15.30 4.18
C SER A 96 10.54 15.06 5.23
N SER A 97 10.10 16.12 5.90
CA SER A 97 8.92 16.10 6.77
C SER A 97 7.72 16.59 5.96
N LEU A 98 6.70 15.75 5.87
CA LEU A 98 5.51 15.98 5.07
C LEU A 98 4.29 16.12 5.97
N GLY A 99 3.56 17.22 5.84
CA GLY A 99 2.23 17.41 6.40
C GLY A 99 1.13 17.16 5.37
N PRO A 100 -0.14 17.46 5.70
CA PRO A 100 -1.27 17.32 4.76
C PRO A 100 -1.02 18.05 3.45
N GLY A 101 -1.24 17.36 2.32
CA GLY A 101 -0.89 17.82 0.98
C GLY A 101 0.56 17.58 0.57
N GLY A 102 1.42 17.12 1.49
CA GLY A 102 2.79 16.72 1.18
C GLY A 102 2.83 15.48 0.29
N TYR A 103 3.82 15.45 -0.61
CA TYR A 103 3.99 14.40 -1.63
C TYR A 103 5.42 13.88 -1.66
N ALA A 104 5.56 12.58 -1.81
CA ALA A 104 6.82 11.92 -2.12
C ALA A 104 6.61 10.87 -3.22
N MET A 105 7.63 10.66 -4.05
CA MET A 105 7.65 9.61 -5.07
C MET A 105 8.95 8.85 -4.96
N MET A 106 8.83 7.55 -4.83
CA MET A 106 9.93 6.59 -4.79
C MET A 106 9.90 5.78 -6.08
N PRO A 107 10.87 5.99 -6.99
CA PRO A 107 11.00 5.15 -8.18
C PRO A 107 11.20 3.68 -7.81
N SER A 108 10.94 2.78 -8.77
CA SER A 108 11.23 1.35 -8.62
C SER A 108 12.60 1.10 -7.98
N LYS A 109 12.63 0.27 -6.95
CA LYS A 109 13.84 -0.15 -6.20
C LYS A 109 14.58 0.97 -5.46
N HIS A 110 13.97 2.14 -5.30
CA HIS A 110 14.56 3.23 -4.51
C HIS A 110 14.41 2.95 -3.02
N VAL A 111 15.54 2.82 -2.30
CA VAL A 111 15.53 2.46 -0.88
C VAL A 111 15.13 3.67 -0.04
N HIS A 112 14.08 3.50 0.74
CA HIS A 112 13.52 4.56 1.58
C HIS A 112 13.00 4.02 2.91
N GLN A 113 12.71 4.95 3.83
CA GLN A 113 12.06 4.68 5.11
C GLN A 113 10.91 5.67 5.31
N PHE A 114 9.80 5.17 5.87
CA PHE A 114 8.64 6.00 6.20
C PHE A 114 8.39 5.97 7.70
N THR A 115 8.13 7.13 8.31
CA THR A 115 7.82 7.25 9.74
C THR A 115 6.63 8.19 9.94
N CYS A 116 5.59 7.76 10.67
CA CYS A 116 4.59 8.69 11.19
C CYS A 116 5.22 9.50 12.35
N ALA A 117 5.61 10.76 12.11
CA ALA A 117 6.16 11.64 13.14
C ALA A 117 5.10 12.04 14.19
N SER A 118 3.86 12.22 13.75
CA SER A 118 2.65 12.19 14.58
C SER A 118 1.72 11.09 14.06
N ALA A 119 0.61 10.81 14.73
CA ALA A 119 -0.40 9.92 14.13
C ALA A 119 -0.74 10.41 12.72
N CYS A 120 -0.55 9.58 11.71
CA CYS A 120 -0.63 10.00 10.32
C CYS A 120 -1.52 9.10 9.46
N ALA A 121 -2.05 9.68 8.38
CA ALA A 121 -2.68 8.95 7.30
C ALA A 121 -2.15 9.46 5.95
N ALA A 122 -1.92 8.55 5.01
CA ALA A 122 -1.43 8.87 3.69
C ALA A 122 -2.03 7.93 2.64
N PHE A 123 -2.39 8.47 1.49
CA PHE A 123 -2.61 7.64 0.31
C PHE A 123 -1.27 7.16 -0.22
N VAL A 124 -1.23 5.89 -0.56
CA VAL A 124 -0.12 5.23 -1.24
C VAL A 124 -0.63 4.67 -2.55
N SER A 125 -0.03 5.08 -3.65
CA SER A 125 -0.34 4.61 -5.00
C SER A 125 0.84 3.85 -5.57
N SER A 126 0.56 2.72 -6.19
CA SER A 126 1.53 1.94 -6.96
C SER A 126 1.06 1.73 -8.39
N ASP A 127 1.99 1.69 -9.34
CA ASP A 127 1.71 1.50 -10.78
C ASP A 127 1.66 0.03 -11.21
N ALA A 128 2.00 -0.90 -10.31
CA ALA A 128 1.93 -2.34 -10.52
C ALA A 128 1.62 -3.07 -9.20
N ALA A 129 1.66 -4.41 -9.20
CA ALA A 129 1.49 -5.21 -8.00
C ALA A 129 2.48 -4.78 -6.92
N PHE A 130 1.96 -4.53 -5.71
CA PHE A 130 2.72 -4.01 -4.59
C PHE A 130 3.48 -5.13 -3.87
N ASP A 131 4.76 -4.94 -3.66
CA ASP A 131 5.62 -5.79 -2.85
C ASP A 131 6.40 -4.93 -1.85
N ILE A 132 7.14 -5.55 -0.93
CA ILE A 132 8.04 -4.84 -0.02
C ILE A 132 9.28 -5.68 0.24
N HIS A 133 10.45 -5.09 0.04
CA HIS A 133 11.76 -5.70 0.21
C HIS A 133 12.55 -4.92 1.26
N TYR A 134 12.68 -5.47 2.45
CA TYR A 134 13.43 -4.84 3.53
C TYR A 134 14.94 -5.00 3.32
N VAL A 135 15.69 -3.99 3.78
CA VAL A 135 17.15 -4.00 3.67
C VAL A 135 17.80 -3.69 5.01
N ASP A 136 18.98 -4.28 5.23
CA ASP A 136 19.83 -4.01 6.38
C ASP A 136 20.60 -2.69 6.25
N ALA A 137 21.44 -2.38 7.24
CA ALA A 137 22.27 -1.17 7.24
C ALA A 137 23.29 -1.12 6.09
N LYS A 138 23.65 -2.27 5.51
CA LYS A 138 24.59 -2.38 4.39
C LYS A 138 23.90 -2.36 3.03
N GLY A 139 22.53 -2.37 3.02
CA GLY A 139 21.72 -2.42 1.80
C GLY A 139 21.41 -3.85 1.32
N GLY A 140 21.82 -4.87 2.06
CA GLY A 140 21.46 -6.26 1.78
C GLY A 140 20.00 -6.53 2.10
N GLU A 141 19.30 -7.27 1.23
CA GLU A 141 17.91 -7.65 1.45
C GLU A 141 17.81 -8.62 2.63
N ILE A 142 16.81 -8.40 3.49
CA ILE A 142 16.55 -9.21 4.69
C ILE A 142 15.06 -9.58 4.75
N PRO A 143 14.71 -10.73 5.36
CA PRO A 143 13.31 -11.10 5.48
C PRO A 143 12.55 -10.16 6.42
N PRO A 144 11.21 -10.03 6.23
CA PRO A 144 10.38 -9.14 7.06
C PRO A 144 10.53 -9.38 8.57
N GLU A 145 10.65 -10.63 8.99
CA GLU A 145 10.80 -11.00 10.41
C GLU A 145 12.05 -10.37 11.03
N ALA A 146 13.15 -10.30 10.26
CA ALA A 146 14.40 -9.67 10.71
C ALA A 146 14.28 -8.14 10.77
N ALA A 147 13.61 -7.54 9.78
CA ALA A 147 13.40 -6.09 9.71
C ALA A 147 12.44 -5.59 10.78
N LEU A 148 11.38 -6.35 11.08
CA LEU A 148 10.29 -5.99 11.98
C LEU A 148 10.49 -6.48 13.41
N SER A 149 11.53 -7.30 13.69
CA SER A 149 11.87 -7.67 15.05
C SER A 149 12.20 -6.42 15.85
N LYS A 150 11.51 -6.21 16.99
CA LYS A 150 11.85 -5.12 17.93
C LYS A 150 13.31 -5.28 18.33
N LYS A 151 14.19 -4.36 17.92
CA LYS A 151 15.49 -4.23 18.56
C LYS A 151 15.22 -3.92 20.03
N LYS A 152 15.56 -4.86 20.91
CA LYS A 152 15.57 -4.63 22.37
C LYS A 152 16.57 -3.55 22.75
#